data_559a6a089f9b867ef06112562d88a4e6
#
_entry.id   559a6a089f9b867ef06112562d88a4e6
#
_cell.length_a   1.000
_cell.length_b   1.000
_cell.length_c   1.000
_cell.angle_alpha   90.00
_cell.angle_beta   90.00
_cell.angle_gamma   90.00
#
_symmetry.space_group_name_H-M   'P 1'
#
loop_
_entity.id
_entity.type
_entity.pdbx_description
1 polymer ?
#
loop_
_entity_poly.entity_id
_entity_poly.type
_entity_poly.pdbx_seq_one_letter_code
_entity_poly.pdbx_strand_id
1 'polypeptide(L)'
;MIDPAGVDQGDAAMSYATEVRRRLYAGERVYGTMAFEFFTPGLIPLLHAAGCEYVVLDMEHSGVSIETIKQQIAYARGLDVAVWVRVPELRYAAVARVLDAGADGVMVPMLETAEQAKDLVRFARYRPDGERGCAFGMAHDHYRPGDPAAVMQSANQRIVLIALIETVKGIENCAAIMAAPGLDVGWLGHYDLTNDQGITGQFDHPRFVAAAERLAEACRVAGKTAASLDASLDFLRAQAARGYRLLGYGQDIAVLRAGYSQGLRALRDFA
;
A
#
# COMPACT_ATOMS: atom_id res chain seq x y z
N MET A 1 -29.55 -32.47 1.53
CA MET A 1 -29.55 -31.35 2.49
C MET A 1 -28.16 -31.30 3.12
N ILE A 2 -27.40 -30.26 2.85
CA ILE A 2 -26.07 -30.05 3.47
C ILE A 2 -26.38 -29.35 4.80
N ASP A 3 -25.92 -29.91 5.89
CA ASP A 3 -26.06 -29.34 7.24
C ASP A 3 -25.30 -27.99 7.33
N PRO A 4 -25.97 -26.86 7.57
CA PRO A 4 -25.32 -25.57 7.67
C PRO A 4 -24.61 -25.32 9.03
N ALA A 5 -24.63 -26.27 9.97
CA ALA A 5 -24.13 -26.10 11.33
C ALA A 5 -22.66 -26.56 11.51
N GLY A 6 -21.95 -26.95 10.46
CA GLY A 6 -20.60 -27.49 10.51
C GLY A 6 -19.47 -26.53 10.14
N VAL A 7 -19.70 -25.22 10.12
CA VAL A 7 -18.58 -24.26 9.97
C VAL A 7 -17.99 -24.01 11.35
N ASP A 8 -16.87 -24.67 11.60
CA ASP A 8 -16.02 -24.45 12.76
C ASP A 8 -15.81 -22.95 13.00
N GLN A 9 -16.35 -22.42 14.10
CA GLN A 9 -16.06 -21.09 14.63
C GLN A 9 -14.72 -21.14 15.40
N GLY A 10 -13.74 -21.88 14.85
CA GLY A 10 -12.38 -21.83 15.34
C GLY A 10 -11.90 -20.40 15.35
N ASP A 11 -11.27 -19.97 16.43
CA ASP A 11 -10.63 -18.69 16.67
C ASP A 11 -10.17 -18.07 15.35
N ALA A 12 -10.82 -16.98 14.94
CA ALA A 12 -10.45 -16.29 13.71
C ALA A 12 -9.04 -15.75 13.91
N ALA A 13 -8.04 -16.55 13.55
CA ALA A 13 -6.66 -16.13 13.55
C ALA A 13 -6.60 -14.77 12.84
N MET A 14 -6.04 -13.79 13.51
CA MET A 14 -5.90 -12.42 12.99
C MET A 14 -5.30 -12.48 11.59
N SER A 15 -5.97 -11.90 10.59
CA SER A 15 -5.46 -11.95 9.22
C SER A 15 -4.09 -11.28 9.15
N TYR A 16 -3.22 -11.76 8.25
CA TYR A 16 -1.88 -11.17 8.11
C TYR A 16 -1.94 -9.66 7.81
N ALA A 17 -2.92 -9.22 7.06
CA ALA A 17 -3.15 -7.79 6.81
C ALA A 17 -3.43 -7.00 8.11
N THR A 18 -4.18 -7.58 9.04
CA THR A 18 -4.41 -6.98 10.37
C THR A 18 -3.12 -6.94 11.18
N GLU A 19 -2.31 -8.00 11.11
CA GLU A 19 -0.99 -8.04 11.76
C GLU A 19 -0.04 -6.99 11.18
N VAL A 20 0.05 -6.85 9.86
CA VAL A 20 0.85 -5.80 9.21
C VAL A 20 0.40 -4.42 9.71
N ARG A 21 -0.91 -4.14 9.70
CA ARG A 21 -1.44 -2.86 10.20
C ARG A 21 -1.07 -2.63 11.67
N ARG A 22 -1.19 -3.64 12.54
CA ARG A 22 -0.79 -3.57 13.95
C ARG A 22 0.69 -3.20 14.09
N ARG A 23 1.57 -3.84 13.30
CA ARG A 23 3.03 -3.58 13.30
C ARG A 23 3.36 -2.16 12.85
N LEU A 24 2.65 -1.62 11.86
CA LEU A 24 2.80 -0.23 11.45
C LEU A 24 2.52 0.73 12.61
N TYR A 25 1.45 0.51 13.38
CA TYR A 25 1.13 1.32 14.57
C TYR A 25 2.09 1.09 15.74
N ALA A 26 2.71 -0.08 15.83
CA ALA A 26 3.77 -0.36 16.80
C ALA A 26 5.12 0.27 16.43
N GLY A 27 5.22 0.94 15.26
CA GLY A 27 6.45 1.53 14.77
C GLY A 27 7.49 0.52 14.29
N GLU A 28 7.06 -0.72 14.05
CA GLU A 28 7.92 -1.76 13.48
C GLU A 28 8.18 -1.51 11.99
N ARG A 29 9.32 -2.03 11.50
CA ARG A 29 9.60 -1.99 10.07
C ARG A 29 8.83 -3.07 9.33
N VAL A 30 8.31 -2.71 8.16
CA VAL A 30 7.63 -3.62 7.24
C VAL A 30 8.25 -3.44 5.84
N TYR A 31 8.51 -4.54 5.16
CA TYR A 31 9.23 -4.55 3.89
C TYR A 31 8.39 -5.14 2.76
N GLY A 32 8.51 -4.58 1.57
CA GLY A 32 7.77 -5.09 0.41
C GLY A 32 8.20 -4.43 -0.88
N THR A 33 7.29 -4.36 -1.84
CA THR A 33 7.56 -3.84 -3.18
C THR A 33 6.30 -3.29 -3.85
N MET A 34 6.46 -2.75 -5.08
CA MET A 34 5.35 -2.42 -5.98
C MET A 34 5.49 -3.20 -7.28
N ALA A 35 4.35 -3.60 -7.87
CA ALA A 35 4.27 -4.24 -9.18
C ALA A 35 3.55 -3.32 -10.17
N PHE A 36 4.16 -3.12 -11.34
CA PHE A 36 3.72 -2.21 -12.39
C PHE A 36 3.40 -2.92 -13.71
N GLU A 37 4.00 -4.08 -14.00
CA GLU A 37 3.93 -4.68 -15.32
C GLU A 37 3.59 -6.17 -15.32
N PHE A 38 4.19 -6.98 -14.45
CA PHE A 38 4.14 -8.45 -14.55
C PHE A 38 3.08 -9.07 -13.67
N PHE A 39 1.80 -8.88 -14.01
CA PHE A 39 0.66 -9.40 -13.25
C PHE A 39 0.34 -10.87 -13.62
N THR A 40 1.30 -11.76 -13.42
CA THR A 40 1.13 -13.20 -13.65
C THR A 40 0.65 -13.93 -12.39
N PRO A 41 0.06 -15.15 -12.51
CA PRO A 41 -0.38 -15.92 -11.33
C PRO A 41 0.72 -16.21 -10.30
N GLY A 42 1.98 -16.27 -10.76
CA GLY A 42 3.13 -16.51 -9.88
C GLY A 42 3.69 -15.29 -9.19
N LEU A 43 3.25 -14.06 -9.51
CA LEU A 43 3.85 -12.83 -8.99
C LEU A 43 3.81 -12.78 -7.45
N ILE A 44 2.62 -12.83 -6.87
CA ILE A 44 2.48 -12.68 -5.42
C ILE A 44 3.16 -13.83 -4.65
N PRO A 45 2.98 -15.12 -5.02
CA PRO A 45 3.73 -16.21 -4.42
C PRO A 45 5.25 -16.06 -4.50
N LEU A 46 5.77 -15.59 -5.64
CA LEU A 46 7.20 -15.33 -5.81
C LEU A 46 7.71 -14.22 -4.87
N LEU A 47 6.98 -13.10 -4.81
CA LEU A 47 7.35 -11.97 -3.96
C LEU A 47 7.26 -12.34 -2.47
N HIS A 48 6.24 -13.11 -2.07
CA HIS A 48 6.14 -13.66 -0.71
C HIS A 48 7.34 -14.57 -0.40
N ALA A 49 7.68 -15.51 -1.29
CA ALA A 49 8.84 -16.38 -1.13
C ALA A 49 10.17 -15.61 -1.09
N ALA A 50 10.24 -14.43 -1.70
CA ALA A 50 11.37 -13.52 -1.61
C ALA A 50 11.41 -12.70 -0.31
N GLY A 51 10.40 -12.81 0.56
CA GLY A 51 10.31 -12.15 1.85
C GLY A 51 9.52 -10.82 1.84
N CYS A 52 8.75 -10.54 0.80
CA CYS A 52 7.86 -9.39 0.81
C CYS A 52 6.71 -9.61 1.79
N GLU A 53 6.52 -8.68 2.70
CA GLU A 53 5.43 -8.64 3.68
C GLU A 53 4.22 -7.89 3.12
N TYR A 54 4.42 -7.04 2.12
CA TYR A 54 3.36 -6.40 1.37
C TYR A 54 3.75 -6.25 -0.10
N VAL A 55 2.73 -6.15 -0.95
CA VAL A 55 2.86 -5.79 -2.36
C VAL A 55 1.82 -4.72 -2.70
N VAL A 56 2.25 -3.62 -3.33
CA VAL A 56 1.33 -2.64 -3.90
C VAL A 56 1.17 -2.94 -5.39
N LEU A 57 -0.03 -3.24 -5.82
CA LEU A 57 -0.39 -3.39 -7.24
C LEU A 57 -0.77 -2.03 -7.80
N ASP A 58 -0.11 -1.61 -8.86
CA ASP A 58 -0.30 -0.29 -9.43
C ASP A 58 -1.36 -0.26 -10.53
N MET A 59 -2.37 0.62 -10.37
CA MET A 59 -3.37 0.91 -11.41
C MET A 59 -3.24 2.34 -11.97
N GLU A 60 -2.29 3.13 -11.46
CA GLU A 60 -2.08 4.51 -11.93
C GLU A 60 -1.22 4.55 -13.18
N HIS A 61 -0.03 3.92 -13.14
CA HIS A 61 0.95 3.96 -14.24
C HIS A 61 1.05 2.64 -14.99
N SER A 62 0.11 1.71 -14.75
CA SER A 62 0.02 0.44 -15.48
C SER A 62 -1.27 0.34 -16.30
N GLY A 63 -1.29 -0.58 -17.27
CA GLY A 63 -2.50 -0.91 -18.04
C GLY A 63 -3.39 -1.97 -17.37
N VAL A 64 -3.18 -2.27 -16.09
CA VAL A 64 -3.84 -3.39 -15.41
C VAL A 64 -5.34 -3.13 -15.19
N SER A 65 -6.15 -4.14 -15.44
CA SER A 65 -7.59 -4.08 -15.20
C SER A 65 -7.94 -4.45 -13.76
N ILE A 66 -9.11 -4.01 -13.29
CA ILE A 66 -9.65 -4.44 -11.98
C ILE A 66 -9.85 -5.96 -11.90
N GLU A 67 -10.11 -6.62 -13.01
CA GLU A 67 -10.21 -8.07 -13.07
C GLU A 67 -8.87 -8.74 -12.76
N THR A 68 -7.79 -8.26 -13.38
CA THR A 68 -6.43 -8.74 -13.09
C THR A 68 -6.04 -8.46 -11.65
N ILE A 69 -6.34 -7.28 -11.11
CA ILE A 69 -6.14 -6.96 -9.68
C ILE A 69 -6.84 -7.98 -8.79
N LYS A 70 -8.12 -8.28 -9.06
CA LYS A 70 -8.89 -9.29 -8.30
C LYS A 70 -8.25 -10.68 -8.38
N GLN A 71 -7.68 -11.06 -9.53
CA GLN A 71 -6.94 -12.32 -9.69
C GLN A 71 -5.67 -12.32 -8.83
N GLN A 72 -4.86 -11.25 -8.86
CA GLN A 72 -3.65 -11.14 -8.03
C GLN A 72 -3.98 -11.25 -6.52
N ILE A 73 -5.03 -10.57 -6.06
CA ILE A 73 -5.51 -10.69 -4.68
C ILE A 73 -5.91 -12.14 -4.36
N ALA A 74 -6.55 -12.84 -5.31
CA ALA A 74 -6.92 -14.24 -5.11
C ALA A 74 -5.70 -15.17 -4.98
N TYR A 75 -4.60 -14.89 -5.70
CA TYR A 75 -3.34 -15.65 -5.57
C TYR A 75 -2.60 -15.40 -4.26
N ALA A 76 -2.87 -14.30 -3.56
CA ALA A 76 -2.32 -13.99 -2.25
C ALA A 76 -2.99 -14.76 -1.11
N ARG A 77 -4.16 -15.38 -1.35
CA ARG A 77 -4.93 -16.04 -0.30
C ARG A 77 -4.17 -17.19 0.31
N GLY A 78 -4.09 -17.19 1.64
CA GLY A 78 -3.35 -18.20 2.40
C GLY A 78 -1.84 -17.96 2.47
N LEU A 79 -1.36 -16.82 1.95
CA LEU A 79 0.02 -16.37 2.10
C LEU A 79 0.09 -15.25 3.14
N ASP A 80 1.20 -15.20 3.87
CA ASP A 80 1.51 -14.12 4.81
C ASP A 80 2.06 -12.89 4.06
N VAL A 81 1.21 -12.28 3.25
CA VAL A 81 1.50 -11.07 2.47
C VAL A 81 0.26 -10.19 2.38
N ALA A 82 0.39 -8.89 2.64
CA ALA A 82 -0.67 -7.92 2.47
C ALA A 82 -0.67 -7.40 1.02
N VAL A 83 -1.82 -7.38 0.36
CA VAL A 83 -1.96 -6.85 -0.99
C VAL A 83 -2.71 -5.53 -0.97
N TRP A 84 -2.01 -4.46 -1.31
CA TRP A 84 -2.58 -3.12 -1.44
C TRP A 84 -2.66 -2.74 -2.92
N VAL A 85 -3.51 -1.77 -3.22
CA VAL A 85 -3.70 -1.30 -4.60
C VAL A 85 -3.53 0.21 -4.65
N ARG A 86 -2.67 0.70 -5.55
CA ARG A 86 -2.66 2.12 -5.90
C ARG A 86 -3.72 2.35 -6.97
N VAL A 87 -4.74 3.13 -6.61
CA VAL A 87 -5.79 3.53 -7.54
C VAL A 87 -5.34 4.75 -8.36
N PRO A 88 -5.90 4.99 -9.55
CA PRO A 88 -5.47 6.11 -10.40
C PRO A 88 -5.87 7.49 -9.88
N GLU A 89 -6.89 7.56 -9.02
CA GLU A 89 -7.44 8.84 -8.53
C GLU A 89 -8.27 8.66 -7.26
N LEU A 90 -8.47 9.74 -6.51
CA LEU A 90 -9.36 9.80 -5.36
C LEU A 90 -10.83 9.90 -5.82
N ARG A 91 -11.43 8.75 -6.09
CA ARG A 91 -12.87 8.62 -6.37
C ARG A 91 -13.47 7.48 -5.60
N TYR A 92 -14.72 7.64 -5.15
CA TYR A 92 -15.44 6.60 -4.44
C TYR A 92 -15.40 5.25 -5.17
N ALA A 93 -15.73 5.26 -6.48
CA ALA A 93 -15.75 4.02 -7.27
C ALA A 93 -14.38 3.38 -7.44
N ALA A 94 -13.29 4.15 -7.51
CA ALA A 94 -11.94 3.61 -7.59
C ALA A 94 -11.55 2.94 -6.26
N VAL A 95 -11.78 3.61 -5.14
CA VAL A 95 -11.47 3.12 -3.79
C VAL A 95 -12.33 1.91 -3.41
N ALA A 96 -13.66 2.03 -3.53
CA ALA A 96 -14.59 0.97 -3.11
C ALA A 96 -14.39 -0.32 -3.91
N ARG A 97 -14.20 -0.24 -5.24
CA ARG A 97 -14.09 -1.43 -6.11
C ARG A 97 -12.86 -2.28 -5.82
N VAL A 98 -11.70 -1.68 -5.56
CA VAL A 98 -10.50 -2.46 -5.23
C VAL A 98 -10.62 -3.11 -3.86
N LEU A 99 -11.27 -2.45 -2.91
CA LEU A 99 -11.57 -3.02 -1.60
C LEU A 99 -12.60 -4.15 -1.70
N ASP A 100 -13.63 -4.02 -2.55
CA ASP A 100 -14.61 -5.09 -2.81
C ASP A 100 -13.98 -6.28 -3.57
N ALA A 101 -12.94 -6.03 -4.37
CA ALA A 101 -12.11 -7.09 -4.96
C ALA A 101 -11.28 -7.84 -3.91
N GLY A 102 -11.16 -7.33 -2.69
CA GLY A 102 -10.50 -7.97 -1.55
C GLY A 102 -9.13 -7.41 -1.20
N ALA A 103 -8.76 -6.22 -1.71
CA ALA A 103 -7.51 -5.57 -1.32
C ALA A 103 -7.46 -5.30 0.19
N ASP A 104 -6.29 -5.49 0.78
CA ASP A 104 -6.01 -5.24 2.20
C ASP A 104 -5.73 -3.77 2.49
N GLY A 105 -5.63 -2.95 1.46
CA GLY A 105 -5.44 -1.51 1.58
C GLY A 105 -5.50 -0.82 0.24
N VAL A 106 -5.58 0.51 0.30
CA VAL A 106 -5.60 1.36 -0.88
C VAL A 106 -4.63 2.53 -0.73
N MET A 107 -3.85 2.77 -1.77
CA MET A 107 -3.00 3.95 -1.92
C MET A 107 -3.65 4.89 -2.92
N VAL A 108 -3.74 6.17 -2.56
CA VAL A 108 -4.29 7.22 -3.43
C VAL A 108 -3.18 8.23 -3.73
N PRO A 109 -2.90 8.49 -5.03
CA PRO A 109 -1.90 9.45 -5.45
C PRO A 109 -2.36 10.90 -5.27
N MET A 110 -1.42 11.83 -5.34
CA MET A 110 -1.66 13.28 -5.40
C MET A 110 -2.52 13.83 -4.25
N LEU A 111 -2.39 13.27 -3.02
CA LEU A 111 -3.08 13.83 -1.87
C LEU A 111 -2.39 15.12 -1.40
N GLU A 112 -3.15 16.20 -1.41
CA GLU A 112 -2.65 17.56 -1.13
C GLU A 112 -3.37 18.25 0.03
N THR A 113 -4.52 17.74 0.47
CA THR A 113 -5.34 18.40 1.52
C THR A 113 -5.88 17.43 2.56
N ALA A 114 -6.18 17.96 3.75
CA ALA A 114 -6.83 17.18 4.80
C ALA A 114 -8.24 16.70 4.41
N GLU A 115 -8.94 17.45 3.58
CA GLU A 115 -10.27 17.09 3.06
C GLU A 115 -10.17 15.86 2.17
N GLN A 116 -9.19 15.81 1.27
CA GLN A 116 -8.93 14.61 0.44
C GLN A 116 -8.59 13.39 1.31
N ALA A 117 -7.82 13.57 2.38
CA ALA A 117 -7.54 12.49 3.32
C ALA A 117 -8.80 11.98 4.04
N LYS A 118 -9.70 12.88 4.45
CA LYS A 118 -11.02 12.53 5.01
C LYS A 118 -11.90 11.83 4.00
N ASP A 119 -11.88 12.27 2.74
CA ASP A 119 -12.63 11.62 1.64
C ASP A 119 -12.12 10.20 1.39
N LEU A 120 -10.80 9.97 1.42
CA LEU A 120 -10.24 8.62 1.33
C LEU A 120 -10.77 7.71 2.44
N VAL A 121 -10.76 8.18 3.69
CA VAL A 121 -11.32 7.42 4.83
C VAL A 121 -12.82 7.17 4.63
N ARG A 122 -13.58 8.20 4.26
CA ARG A 122 -15.02 8.14 4.03
C ARG A 122 -15.39 7.11 2.95
N PHE A 123 -14.62 7.03 1.86
CA PHE A 123 -14.87 6.10 0.76
C PHE A 123 -14.46 4.65 1.09
N ALA A 124 -13.48 4.46 1.96
CA ALA A 124 -12.89 3.16 2.26
C ALA A 124 -13.55 2.43 3.44
N ARG A 125 -14.08 3.17 4.41
CA ARG A 125 -14.63 2.61 5.65
C ARG A 125 -16.14 2.44 5.58
N TYR A 126 -16.63 1.39 6.23
CA TYR A 126 -18.05 1.22 6.50
C TYR A 126 -18.49 2.13 7.66
N ARG A 127 -19.78 2.39 7.78
CA ARG A 127 -20.36 3.11 8.92
C ARG A 127 -20.01 2.42 10.24
N PRO A 128 -19.75 3.16 11.35
CA PRO A 128 -19.90 4.63 11.46
C PRO A 128 -18.69 5.43 10.94
N ASP A 129 -17.56 4.77 10.60
CA ASP A 129 -16.27 5.40 10.30
C ASP A 129 -16.20 6.00 8.89
N GLY A 130 -17.12 5.62 8.00
CA GLY A 130 -17.16 6.06 6.61
C GLY A 130 -18.52 5.82 5.94
N GLU A 131 -18.54 5.80 4.61
CA GLU A 131 -19.74 5.70 3.77
C GLU A 131 -19.63 4.62 2.69
N ARG A 132 -18.69 3.68 2.81
CA ARG A 132 -18.55 2.58 1.85
C ARG A 132 -19.86 1.78 1.77
N GLY A 133 -20.31 1.51 0.53
CA GLY A 133 -21.50 0.70 0.26
C GLY A 133 -21.32 -0.74 0.70
N CYS A 134 -22.40 -1.35 1.18
CA CYS A 134 -22.39 -2.70 1.72
C CYS A 134 -22.70 -3.74 0.64
N ALA A 135 -21.82 -4.73 0.48
CA ALA A 135 -22.06 -5.95 -0.27
C ALA A 135 -21.33 -7.09 0.47
N PHE A 136 -21.96 -8.24 0.63
CA PHE A 136 -21.44 -9.36 1.43
C PHE A 136 -21.42 -10.65 0.63
N GLY A 137 -20.64 -11.65 1.09
CA GLY A 137 -20.45 -12.91 0.38
C GLY A 137 -19.58 -12.75 -0.88
N MET A 138 -18.69 -11.78 -0.90
CA MET A 138 -17.87 -11.42 -2.04
C MET A 138 -16.36 -11.67 -1.77
N ALA A 139 -15.50 -11.14 -2.62
CA ALA A 139 -14.05 -11.37 -2.51
C ALA A 139 -13.45 -10.81 -1.21
N HIS A 140 -13.93 -9.65 -0.74
CA HIS A 140 -13.41 -8.97 0.45
C HIS A 140 -13.71 -9.68 1.78
N ASP A 141 -14.72 -10.55 1.82
CA ASP A 141 -15.07 -11.41 2.96
C ASP A 141 -14.81 -12.89 2.69
N HIS A 142 -13.97 -13.19 1.68
CA HIS A 142 -13.57 -14.53 1.25
C HIS A 142 -14.74 -15.41 0.81
N TYR A 143 -15.85 -14.81 0.33
CA TYR A 143 -17.11 -15.49 -0.06
C TYR A 143 -17.76 -16.29 1.09
N ARG A 144 -17.47 -15.91 2.33
CA ARG A 144 -18.01 -16.59 3.51
C ARG A 144 -19.27 -15.87 4.00
N PRO A 145 -20.32 -16.60 4.34
CA PRO A 145 -21.46 -16.01 5.04
C PRO A 145 -21.03 -15.58 6.44
N GLY A 146 -21.57 -14.49 6.94
CA GLY A 146 -21.26 -13.98 8.28
C GLY A 146 -22.26 -12.91 8.71
N ASP A 147 -22.18 -12.52 9.98
CA ASP A 147 -22.92 -11.36 10.45
C ASP A 147 -22.41 -10.08 9.78
N PRO A 148 -23.26 -9.32 9.08
CA PRO A 148 -22.83 -8.11 8.37
C PRO A 148 -22.12 -7.09 9.25
N ALA A 149 -22.52 -6.92 10.51
CA ALA A 149 -21.89 -5.98 11.43
C ALA A 149 -20.44 -6.40 11.76
N ALA A 150 -20.23 -7.69 12.03
CA ALA A 150 -18.90 -8.24 12.28
C ALA A 150 -17.98 -8.14 11.05
N VAL A 151 -18.50 -8.42 9.85
CA VAL A 151 -17.76 -8.27 8.59
C VAL A 151 -17.33 -6.82 8.37
N MET A 152 -18.22 -5.85 8.55
CA MET A 152 -17.91 -4.41 8.42
C MET A 152 -16.85 -3.98 9.44
N GLN A 153 -17.00 -4.38 10.70
CA GLN A 153 -16.05 -4.05 11.77
C GLN A 153 -14.66 -4.63 11.45
N SER A 154 -14.58 -5.88 11.08
CA SER A 154 -13.33 -6.55 10.70
C SER A 154 -12.66 -5.85 9.51
N ALA A 155 -13.43 -5.49 8.47
CA ALA A 155 -12.91 -4.76 7.32
C ALA A 155 -12.35 -3.38 7.71
N ASN A 156 -13.08 -2.62 8.57
CA ASN A 156 -12.60 -1.31 9.06
C ASN A 156 -11.30 -1.43 9.87
N GLN A 157 -11.09 -2.54 10.58
CA GLN A 157 -9.87 -2.80 11.34
C GLN A 157 -8.69 -3.26 10.47
N ARG A 158 -8.95 -4.01 9.40
CA ARG A 158 -7.93 -4.64 8.55
C ARG A 158 -7.35 -3.70 7.50
N ILE A 159 -8.20 -2.90 6.84
CA ILE A 159 -7.82 -2.11 5.68
C ILE A 159 -6.80 -1.03 6.05
N VAL A 160 -5.71 -0.95 5.27
CA VAL A 160 -4.68 0.10 5.39
C VAL A 160 -4.96 1.22 4.37
N LEU A 161 -4.98 2.47 4.84
CA LEU A 161 -5.19 3.66 4.00
C LEU A 161 -3.89 4.45 3.86
N ILE A 162 -3.46 4.63 2.61
CA ILE A 162 -2.17 5.21 2.26
C ILE A 162 -2.38 6.48 1.45
N ALA A 163 -1.92 7.61 1.98
CA ALA A 163 -1.84 8.87 1.25
C ALA A 163 -0.47 8.98 0.58
N LEU A 164 -0.42 9.02 -0.75
CA LEU A 164 0.79 9.30 -1.48
C LEU A 164 0.98 10.82 -1.59
N ILE A 165 2.03 11.32 -0.94
CA ILE A 165 2.37 12.74 -0.82
C ILE A 165 3.55 13.02 -1.75
N GLU A 166 3.30 13.73 -2.83
CA GLU A 166 4.22 13.82 -3.96
C GLU A 166 4.21 15.18 -4.67
N THR A 167 3.63 16.20 -4.01
CA THR A 167 3.67 17.59 -4.45
C THR A 167 4.17 18.52 -3.35
N VAL A 168 4.67 19.68 -3.72
CA VAL A 168 5.06 20.74 -2.77
C VAL A 168 3.89 21.08 -1.85
N LYS A 169 2.69 21.26 -2.40
CA LYS A 169 1.47 21.53 -1.66
C LYS A 169 1.10 20.41 -0.70
N GLY A 170 1.25 19.12 -1.13
CA GLY A 170 1.03 17.96 -0.27
C GLY A 170 2.00 17.94 0.91
N ILE A 171 3.26 18.27 0.70
CA ILE A 171 4.28 18.41 1.75
C ILE A 171 3.98 19.59 2.68
N GLU A 172 3.54 20.72 2.15
CA GLU A 172 3.14 21.88 2.98
C GLU A 172 1.99 21.54 3.92
N ASN A 173 1.05 20.72 3.46
CA ASN A 173 -0.15 20.30 4.19
C ASN A 173 -0.01 18.97 4.91
N CYS A 174 1.15 18.27 4.86
CA CYS A 174 1.28 16.89 5.32
C CYS A 174 0.89 16.70 6.79
N ALA A 175 1.12 17.67 7.65
CA ALA A 175 0.69 17.61 9.06
C ALA A 175 -0.84 17.54 9.18
N ALA A 176 -1.57 18.35 8.41
CA ALA A 176 -3.04 18.33 8.40
C ALA A 176 -3.60 17.06 7.74
N ILE A 177 -2.95 16.57 6.67
CA ILE A 177 -3.29 15.30 6.00
C ILE A 177 -3.11 14.15 6.98
N MET A 178 -1.94 14.05 7.61
CA MET A 178 -1.65 12.96 8.54
C MET A 178 -2.47 13.03 9.85
N ALA A 179 -3.00 14.19 10.23
CA ALA A 179 -3.91 14.30 11.34
C ALA A 179 -5.31 13.71 11.07
N ALA A 180 -5.67 13.41 9.82
CA ALA A 180 -6.99 12.86 9.49
C ALA A 180 -7.21 11.51 10.18
N PRO A 181 -8.27 11.33 11.00
CA PRO A 181 -8.55 10.05 11.66
C PRO A 181 -8.79 8.95 10.62
N GLY A 182 -8.28 7.74 10.89
CA GLY A 182 -8.49 6.58 10.02
C GLY A 182 -7.52 6.45 8.82
N LEU A 183 -6.70 7.48 8.53
CA LEU A 183 -5.56 7.36 7.63
C LEU A 183 -4.41 6.65 8.37
N ASP A 184 -3.67 5.77 7.72
CA ASP A 184 -2.65 4.94 8.35
C ASP A 184 -1.22 5.33 7.96
N VAL A 185 -0.99 5.67 6.69
CA VAL A 185 0.35 5.82 6.12
C VAL A 185 0.47 7.09 5.27
N GLY A 186 1.56 7.83 5.45
CA GLY A 186 2.03 8.87 4.54
C GLY A 186 3.18 8.33 3.68
N TRP A 187 2.95 8.14 2.39
CA TRP A 187 3.94 7.62 1.46
C TRP A 187 4.59 8.74 0.66
N LEU A 188 5.91 8.77 0.63
CA LEU A 188 6.69 9.78 -0.12
C LEU A 188 6.81 9.38 -1.59
N GLY A 189 6.20 10.14 -2.50
CA GLY A 189 6.38 10.02 -3.95
C GLY A 189 7.55 10.89 -4.41
N HIS A 190 8.75 10.35 -4.35
CA HIS A 190 10.00 11.13 -4.46
C HIS A 190 10.28 11.66 -5.86
N TYR A 191 9.87 10.96 -6.94
CA TYR A 191 10.06 11.43 -8.31
C TYR A 191 9.15 12.61 -8.63
N ASP A 192 7.85 12.47 -8.36
CA ASP A 192 6.89 13.54 -8.65
C ASP A 192 7.13 14.75 -7.75
N LEU A 193 7.45 14.54 -6.48
CA LEU A 193 7.83 15.62 -5.58
C LEU A 193 9.05 16.40 -6.08
N THR A 194 10.11 15.73 -6.52
CA THR A 194 11.30 16.42 -7.04
C THR A 194 11.02 17.09 -8.38
N ASN A 195 10.11 16.53 -9.19
CA ASN A 195 9.66 17.16 -10.42
C ASN A 195 8.87 18.45 -10.11
N ASP A 196 7.93 18.43 -9.18
CA ASP A 196 7.15 19.60 -8.76
C ASP A 196 8.04 20.68 -8.10
N GLN A 197 9.11 20.26 -7.43
CA GLN A 197 10.15 21.16 -6.90
C GLN A 197 11.08 21.74 -7.97
N GLY A 198 11.02 21.30 -9.25
CA GLY A 198 11.96 21.69 -10.32
C GLY A 198 13.39 21.19 -10.12
N ILE A 199 13.56 20.05 -9.45
CA ILE A 199 14.84 19.38 -9.17
C ILE A 199 14.75 17.88 -9.45
N THR A 200 14.08 17.49 -10.53
CA THR A 200 13.74 16.10 -10.86
C THR A 200 14.90 15.14 -10.65
N GLY A 201 14.69 14.11 -9.81
CA GLY A 201 15.67 13.04 -9.51
C GLY A 201 16.83 13.46 -8.61
N GLN A 202 16.87 14.69 -8.08
CA GLN A 202 17.95 15.17 -7.20
C GLN A 202 17.60 14.88 -5.72
N PHE A 203 17.72 13.63 -5.31
CA PHE A 203 17.30 13.19 -3.96
C PHE A 203 18.23 13.61 -2.82
N ASP A 204 19.41 14.15 -3.13
CA ASP A 204 20.32 14.78 -2.15
C ASP A 204 20.12 16.29 -2.04
N HIS A 205 19.25 16.88 -2.86
CA HIS A 205 19.01 18.32 -2.84
C HIS A 205 18.33 18.74 -1.52
N PRO A 206 18.78 19.84 -0.86
CA PRO A 206 18.28 20.23 0.47
C PRO A 206 16.75 20.41 0.54
N ARG A 207 16.10 20.87 -0.55
CA ARG A 207 14.63 20.99 -0.60
C ARG A 207 13.93 19.63 -0.51
N PHE A 208 14.45 18.62 -1.19
CA PHE A 208 13.91 17.27 -1.11
C PHE A 208 14.14 16.65 0.29
N VAL A 209 15.36 16.80 0.81
CA VAL A 209 15.70 16.29 2.16
C VAL A 209 14.77 16.90 3.21
N ALA A 210 14.58 18.22 3.21
CA ALA A 210 13.69 18.91 4.13
C ALA A 210 12.22 18.45 3.97
N ALA A 211 11.76 18.18 2.76
CA ALA A 211 10.42 17.68 2.49
C ALA A 211 10.23 16.25 3.05
N ALA A 212 11.22 15.37 2.85
CA ALA A 212 11.20 14.01 3.39
C ALA A 212 11.19 14.01 4.93
N GLU A 213 11.99 14.86 5.56
CA GLU A 213 12.02 15.02 7.02
C GLU A 213 10.69 15.56 7.54
N ARG A 214 10.09 16.54 6.85
CA ARG A 214 8.80 17.12 7.22
C ARG A 214 7.67 16.08 7.18
N LEU A 215 7.62 15.21 6.15
CA LEU A 215 6.63 14.14 6.10
C LEU A 215 6.84 13.11 7.20
N ALA A 216 8.10 12.69 7.45
CA ALA A 216 8.42 11.76 8.53
C ALA A 216 7.96 12.30 9.89
N GLU A 217 8.22 13.59 10.16
CA GLU A 217 7.81 14.25 11.40
C GLU A 217 6.28 14.35 11.51
N ALA A 218 5.59 14.71 10.43
CA ALA A 218 4.12 14.75 10.39
C ALA A 218 3.51 13.38 10.71
N CYS A 219 4.05 12.30 10.14
CA CYS A 219 3.63 10.93 10.46
C CYS A 219 3.88 10.59 11.93
N ARG A 220 5.09 10.88 12.43
CA ARG A 220 5.49 10.62 13.81
C ARG A 220 4.57 11.32 14.82
N VAL A 221 4.29 12.61 14.61
CA VAL A 221 3.41 13.40 15.49
C VAL A 221 1.98 12.87 15.48
N ALA A 222 1.51 12.41 14.32
CA ALA A 222 0.18 11.82 14.19
C ALA A 222 0.10 10.35 14.69
N GLY A 223 1.20 9.74 15.15
CA GLY A 223 1.25 8.32 15.52
C GLY A 223 1.04 7.37 14.33
N LYS A 224 1.48 7.78 13.14
CA LYS A 224 1.30 7.05 11.88
C LYS A 224 2.63 6.72 11.22
N THR A 225 2.60 5.92 10.16
CA THR A 225 3.79 5.41 9.50
C THR A 225 4.17 6.23 8.27
N ALA A 226 5.44 6.63 8.19
CA ALA A 226 6.03 7.15 6.97
C ALA A 226 6.55 6.00 6.09
N ALA A 227 6.30 6.09 4.77
CA ALA A 227 6.65 5.08 3.78
C ALA A 227 7.41 5.64 2.59
N SER A 228 8.27 4.83 2.01
CA SER A 228 8.99 5.14 0.77
C SER A 228 9.41 3.87 0.04
N LEU A 229 9.64 3.99 -1.27
CA LEU A 229 10.10 2.90 -2.13
C LEU A 229 11.21 3.42 -3.05
N ASP A 230 12.25 2.64 -3.25
CA ASP A 230 13.27 2.85 -4.29
C ASP A 230 14.09 1.57 -4.54
N ALA A 231 14.78 1.49 -5.69
CA ALA A 231 15.73 0.41 -5.98
C ALA A 231 17.12 0.68 -5.38
N SER A 232 17.41 1.90 -4.93
CA SER A 232 18.65 2.28 -4.25
C SER A 232 18.58 1.97 -2.76
N LEU A 233 19.43 1.05 -2.30
CA LEU A 233 19.53 0.75 -0.87
C LEU A 233 20.04 1.95 -0.07
N ASP A 234 20.88 2.81 -0.64
CA ASP A 234 21.41 3.98 0.05
C ASP A 234 20.28 5.03 0.24
N PHE A 235 19.42 5.22 -0.76
CA PHE A 235 18.23 6.02 -0.60
C PHE A 235 17.32 5.48 0.53
N LEU A 236 17.02 4.17 0.51
CA LEU A 236 16.18 3.56 1.53
C LEU A 236 16.79 3.61 2.94
N ARG A 237 18.11 3.45 3.07
CA ARG A 237 18.82 3.64 4.35
C ARG A 237 18.68 5.07 4.88
N ALA A 238 18.81 6.06 3.99
CA ALA A 238 18.63 7.46 4.35
C ALA A 238 17.18 7.73 4.82
N GLN A 239 16.18 7.18 4.14
CA GLN A 239 14.79 7.32 4.59
C GLN A 239 14.55 6.59 5.93
N ALA A 240 15.08 5.39 6.11
CA ALA A 240 14.99 4.66 7.38
C ALA A 240 15.60 5.45 8.56
N ALA A 241 16.72 6.15 8.31
CA ALA A 241 17.36 7.04 9.29
C ALA A 241 16.49 8.25 9.65
N ARG A 242 15.69 8.76 8.69
CA ARG A 242 14.70 9.84 8.91
C ARG A 242 13.44 9.39 9.64
N GLY A 243 13.26 8.08 9.88
CA GLY A 243 12.11 7.56 10.60
C GLY A 243 11.06 6.84 9.74
N TYR A 244 11.32 6.65 8.46
CA TYR A 244 10.46 5.81 7.62
C TYR A 244 10.51 4.35 8.08
N ARG A 245 9.36 3.70 8.16
CA ARG A 245 9.23 2.33 8.69
C ARG A 245 8.62 1.36 7.69
N LEU A 246 7.84 1.83 6.73
CA LEU A 246 7.32 1.04 5.63
C LEU A 246 8.23 1.29 4.42
N LEU A 247 9.03 0.28 4.06
CA LEU A 247 10.08 0.41 3.06
C LEU A 247 9.85 -0.58 1.92
N GLY A 248 9.74 -0.06 0.70
CA GLY A 248 9.64 -0.84 -0.52
C GLY A 248 10.97 -0.92 -1.25
N TYR A 249 11.37 -2.12 -1.66
CA TYR A 249 12.55 -2.30 -2.50
C TYR A 249 12.17 -2.56 -3.95
N GLY A 250 12.54 -1.62 -4.80
CA GLY A 250 12.40 -1.74 -6.25
C GLY A 250 10.95 -1.86 -6.75
N GLN A 251 10.86 -2.10 -8.03
CA GLN A 251 9.64 -2.46 -8.75
C GLN A 251 9.97 -3.68 -9.61
N ASP A 252 8.98 -4.47 -9.96
CA ASP A 252 9.13 -5.68 -10.78
C ASP A 252 9.99 -5.43 -12.04
N ILE A 253 9.73 -4.36 -12.80
CA ILE A 253 10.49 -3.97 -13.99
C ILE A 253 11.97 -3.69 -13.65
N ALA A 254 12.21 -2.87 -12.62
CA ALA A 254 13.56 -2.43 -12.27
C ALA A 254 14.43 -3.58 -11.76
N VAL A 255 13.86 -4.43 -10.90
CA VAL A 255 14.55 -5.57 -10.31
C VAL A 255 14.87 -6.63 -11.38
N LEU A 256 13.89 -6.96 -12.25
CA LEU A 256 14.07 -7.91 -13.34
C LEU A 256 15.19 -7.44 -14.30
N ARG A 257 15.13 -6.19 -14.73
CA ARG A 257 16.14 -5.59 -15.61
C ARG A 257 17.53 -5.58 -14.95
N ALA A 258 17.62 -5.18 -13.68
CA ALA A 258 18.89 -5.14 -12.96
C ALA A 258 19.52 -6.52 -12.84
N GLY A 259 18.74 -7.55 -12.46
CA GLY A 259 19.21 -8.93 -12.35
C GLY A 259 19.76 -9.48 -13.66
N TYR A 260 19.03 -9.37 -14.76
CA TYR A 260 19.51 -9.80 -16.08
C TYR A 260 20.74 -9.00 -16.54
N SER A 261 20.72 -7.66 -16.34
CA SER A 261 21.85 -6.82 -16.76
C SER A 261 23.14 -7.17 -16.00
N GLN A 262 23.03 -7.48 -14.70
CA GLN A 262 24.18 -7.91 -13.90
C GLN A 262 24.70 -9.27 -14.37
N GLY A 263 23.85 -10.28 -14.50
CA GLY A 263 24.24 -11.62 -14.93
C GLY A 263 24.83 -11.63 -16.33
N LEU A 264 24.24 -10.92 -17.30
CA LEU A 264 24.74 -10.85 -18.67
C LEU A 264 26.09 -10.10 -18.79
N ARG A 265 26.32 -9.09 -17.96
CA ARG A 265 27.65 -8.46 -17.88
C ARG A 265 28.70 -9.45 -17.38
N ALA A 266 28.43 -10.11 -16.24
CA ALA A 266 29.33 -11.10 -15.69
C ALA A 266 29.66 -12.24 -16.70
N LEU A 267 28.68 -12.71 -17.47
CA LEU A 267 28.91 -13.72 -18.51
C LEU A 267 29.82 -13.22 -19.64
N ARG A 268 29.75 -11.95 -20.03
CA ARG A 268 30.61 -11.37 -21.07
C ARG A 268 32.07 -11.21 -20.60
N ASP A 269 32.27 -11.08 -19.27
CA ASP A 269 33.63 -10.99 -18.70
C ASP A 269 34.36 -12.35 -18.66
N PHE A 270 33.68 -13.48 -19.02
CA PHE A 270 34.30 -14.79 -19.20
C PHE A 270 34.81 -15.05 -20.63
N ALA A 271 34.51 -14.16 -21.58
CA ALA A 271 34.97 -14.24 -22.97
C ALA A 271 36.23 -13.42 -23.15
#